data_7367ecd4059eff4c0a5b54121f28e592
#
_entry.id   7367ecd4059eff4c0a5b54121f28e592
#
_cell.length_a   1.000
_cell.length_b   1.000
_cell.length_c   1.000
_cell.angle_alpha   90.00
_cell.angle_beta   90.00
_cell.angle_gamma   90.00
#
_symmetry.space_group_name_H-M   'P 1'
#
loop_
_entity.id
_entity.type
_entity.pdbx_description
1 polymer ?
#
loop_
_entity_poly.entity_id
_entity_poly.type
_entity_poly.pdbx_seq_one_letter_code
_entity_poly.pdbx_strand_id
1 'polypeptide(L)'
;MSRRSAIPRLAIEGGSNGGLLVGATLTQRPDLAAVAFPAVGVMDMLRYHKFTVGWGWAVEYGASDDQKYFKTLYAYSPLHNLKDGVAYPATLVTTADHDDRVVPAHSFKFIATLQEKHQGGNPVLIRIETRSGHGSSNITKAIEEISDSYSFFF
;
A
#
# COMPACT_ATOMS: atom_id res chain seq x y z
N MET A 1 -25.55 -22.43 4.96
CA MET A 1 -25.69 -21.46 3.86
C MET A 1 -24.76 -20.30 4.14
N SER A 2 -23.59 -20.30 3.52
CA SER A 2 -22.62 -19.19 3.61
C SER A 2 -23.21 -17.99 2.90
N ARG A 3 -23.49 -16.92 3.62
CA ARG A 3 -23.75 -15.61 3.01
C ARG A 3 -22.44 -15.15 2.37
N ARG A 4 -22.24 -15.44 1.09
CA ARG A 4 -21.28 -14.67 0.30
C ARG A 4 -21.79 -13.24 0.32
N SER A 5 -21.12 -12.40 1.11
CA SER A 5 -21.43 -10.98 1.11
C SER A 5 -21.22 -10.45 -0.30
N ALA A 6 -22.26 -9.86 -0.85
CA ALA A 6 -22.22 -9.20 -2.13
C ALA A 6 -21.44 -7.87 -1.98
N ILE A 7 -20.12 -7.91 -1.87
CA ILE A 7 -19.27 -6.73 -2.05
C ILE A 7 -18.29 -6.97 -3.22
N PRO A 8 -18.79 -7.39 -4.41
CA PRO A 8 -17.91 -7.56 -5.56
C PRO A 8 -17.54 -6.25 -6.25
N ARG A 9 -17.84 -5.08 -5.65
CA ARG A 9 -17.71 -3.76 -6.29
C ARG A 9 -17.15 -2.67 -5.39
N LEU A 10 -16.65 -2.99 -4.19
CA LEU A 10 -16.02 -2.00 -3.32
C LEU A 10 -14.56 -1.81 -3.76
N ALA A 11 -14.18 -0.59 -4.02
CA ALA A 11 -12.78 -0.17 -4.10
C ALA A 11 -12.37 0.56 -2.83
N ILE A 12 -11.14 0.36 -2.39
CA ILE A 12 -10.53 1.10 -1.28
C ILE A 12 -9.31 1.85 -1.81
N GLU A 13 -9.23 3.14 -1.47
CA GLU A 13 -8.16 4.03 -1.93
C GLU A 13 -7.61 4.85 -0.76
N GLY A 14 -6.31 5.14 -0.78
CA GLY A 14 -5.69 6.02 0.19
C GLY A 14 -4.23 6.28 -0.10
N GLY A 15 -3.79 7.51 0.17
CA GLY A 15 -2.41 7.95 -0.05
C GLY A 15 -1.64 8.18 1.26
N SER A 16 -0.32 8.00 1.24
CA SER A 16 0.57 8.26 2.38
C SER A 16 0.19 7.41 3.60
N ASN A 17 -0.20 8.04 4.72
CA ASN A 17 -0.80 7.31 5.86
C ASN A 17 -2.09 6.56 5.45
N GLY A 18 -2.89 7.12 4.53
CA GLY A 18 -4.03 6.41 3.94
C GLY A 18 -3.60 5.20 3.11
N GLY A 19 -2.45 5.24 2.46
CA GLY A 19 -1.85 4.08 1.78
C GLY A 19 -1.47 2.97 2.75
N LEU A 20 -0.94 3.32 3.94
CA LEU A 20 -0.73 2.36 5.03
C LEU A 20 -2.06 1.72 5.46
N LEU A 21 -3.12 2.53 5.63
CA LEU A 21 -4.45 2.03 5.99
C LEU A 21 -4.97 1.02 4.95
N VAL A 22 -4.88 1.35 3.66
CA VAL A 22 -5.28 0.44 2.57
C VAL A 22 -4.46 -0.85 2.59
N GLY A 23 -3.14 -0.74 2.72
CA GLY A 23 -2.25 -1.91 2.80
C GLY A 23 -2.55 -2.80 4.01
N ALA A 24 -2.77 -2.20 5.18
CA ALA A 24 -3.14 -2.95 6.39
C ALA A 24 -4.52 -3.62 6.27
N THR A 25 -5.49 -2.94 5.64
CA THR A 25 -6.82 -3.51 5.36
C THR A 25 -6.71 -4.70 4.42
N LEU A 26 -5.96 -4.55 3.33
CA LEU A 26 -5.75 -5.60 2.33
C LEU A 26 -5.12 -6.86 2.94
N THR A 27 -4.18 -6.71 3.86
CA THR A 27 -3.52 -7.86 4.49
C THR A 27 -4.38 -8.54 5.57
N GLN A 28 -5.21 -7.77 6.28
CA GLN A 28 -6.06 -8.28 7.35
C GLN A 28 -7.42 -8.81 6.83
N ARG A 29 -7.96 -8.16 5.81
CA ARG A 29 -9.27 -8.45 5.24
C ARG A 29 -9.23 -8.42 3.71
N PRO A 30 -8.53 -9.36 3.07
CA PRO A 30 -8.44 -9.43 1.61
C PRO A 30 -9.80 -9.64 0.92
N ASP A 31 -10.79 -10.08 1.67
CA ASP A 31 -12.17 -10.30 1.22
C ASP A 31 -13.04 -9.03 1.19
N LEU A 32 -12.55 -7.93 1.77
CA LEU A 32 -13.36 -6.72 1.98
C LEU A 32 -13.58 -5.90 0.71
N ALA A 33 -12.62 -5.87 -0.18
CA ALA A 33 -12.64 -5.07 -1.40
C ALA A 33 -12.40 -5.91 -2.64
N ALA A 34 -12.95 -5.48 -3.77
CA ALA A 34 -12.63 -6.03 -5.08
C ALA A 34 -11.34 -5.43 -5.64
N VAL A 35 -11.11 -4.14 -5.35
CA VAL A 35 -9.95 -3.38 -5.84
C VAL A 35 -9.35 -2.55 -4.71
N ALA A 36 -8.01 -2.46 -4.69
CA ALA A 36 -7.26 -1.65 -3.73
C ALA A 36 -6.25 -0.74 -4.43
N PHE A 37 -6.23 0.53 -4.03
CA PHE A 37 -5.30 1.56 -4.51
C PHE A 37 -4.46 2.13 -3.36
N PRO A 38 -3.43 1.43 -2.89
CA PRO A 38 -2.51 1.97 -1.90
C PRO A 38 -1.48 2.88 -2.59
N ALA A 39 -1.61 4.19 -2.42
CA ALA A 39 -0.75 5.20 -3.03
C ALA A 39 0.31 5.70 -2.03
N VAL A 40 1.57 5.76 -2.45
CA VAL A 40 2.72 6.30 -1.68
C VAL A 40 2.69 5.91 -0.20
N GLY A 41 2.34 4.64 0.08
CA GLY A 41 2.01 4.16 1.42
C GLY A 41 3.22 3.75 2.27
N VAL A 42 3.11 3.92 3.59
CA VAL A 42 4.12 3.49 4.55
C VAL A 42 3.96 1.98 4.79
N MET A 43 4.50 1.15 3.90
CA MET A 43 4.24 -0.30 3.89
C MET A 43 5.14 -1.11 4.84
N ASP A 44 6.30 -0.58 5.22
CA ASP A 44 7.26 -1.23 6.12
C ASP A 44 7.31 -0.49 7.47
N MET A 45 6.44 -0.88 8.39
CA MET A 45 6.35 -0.24 9.71
C MET A 45 7.52 -0.58 10.64
N LEU A 46 8.33 -1.57 10.28
CA LEU A 46 9.52 -1.89 11.07
C LEU A 46 10.74 -1.03 10.72
N ARG A 47 10.74 -0.39 9.54
CA ARG A 47 11.88 0.41 9.07
C ARG A 47 11.54 1.84 8.68
N TYR A 48 10.27 2.23 8.70
CA TYR A 48 9.85 3.56 8.25
C TYR A 48 10.65 4.70 8.89
N HIS A 49 10.96 4.58 10.20
CA HIS A 49 11.67 5.59 10.96
C HIS A 49 13.17 5.73 10.60
N LYS A 50 13.69 4.79 9.78
CA LYS A 50 15.07 4.80 9.27
C LYS A 50 15.21 5.46 7.90
N PHE A 51 14.09 5.86 7.29
CA PHE A 51 14.06 6.50 5.98
C PHE A 51 13.75 7.99 6.11
N THR A 52 14.53 8.83 5.41
CA THR A 52 14.30 10.26 5.22
C THR A 52 13.65 10.97 6.43
N VAL A 53 12.40 11.43 6.30
CA VAL A 53 11.66 12.14 7.37
C VAL A 53 10.87 11.21 8.30
N GLY A 54 10.91 9.90 8.05
CA GLY A 54 10.11 8.91 8.81
C GLY A 54 10.38 8.92 10.33
N TRP A 55 11.56 9.29 10.74
CA TRP A 55 11.89 9.43 12.18
C TRP A 55 10.93 10.37 12.91
N GLY A 56 10.44 11.40 12.23
CA GLY A 56 9.51 12.38 12.80
C GLY A 56 8.14 11.80 13.14
N TRP A 57 7.75 10.68 12.52
CA TRP A 57 6.46 10.01 12.78
C TRP A 57 6.52 9.05 13.96
N ALA A 58 7.70 8.83 14.54
CA ALA A 58 7.87 7.94 15.69
C ALA A 58 7.12 8.45 16.95
N VAL A 59 6.80 9.74 17.01
CA VAL A 59 5.97 10.30 18.09
C VAL A 59 4.52 9.80 18.02
N GLU A 60 4.06 9.40 16.82
CA GLU A 60 2.71 8.88 16.59
C GLU A 60 2.69 7.35 16.61
N TYR A 61 3.59 6.69 15.86
CA TYR A 61 3.56 5.24 15.67
C TYR A 61 4.43 4.47 16.68
N GLY A 62 5.42 5.12 17.30
CA GLY A 62 6.52 4.46 17.99
C GLY A 62 7.55 3.92 17.00
N ALA A 63 8.68 3.44 17.45
CA ALA A 63 9.75 2.87 16.64
C ALA A 63 9.96 1.39 16.96
N SER A 64 10.27 0.57 15.96
CA SER A 64 10.48 -0.88 16.11
C SER A 64 11.75 -1.22 16.91
N ASP A 65 12.66 -0.28 17.07
CA ASP A 65 13.87 -0.42 17.90
C ASP A 65 13.51 -0.41 19.40
N ASP A 66 12.33 0.09 19.78
CA ASP A 66 11.77 -0.01 21.12
C ASP A 66 10.88 -1.25 21.22
N GLN A 67 11.25 -2.17 22.12
CA GLN A 67 10.51 -3.41 22.36
C GLN A 67 9.02 -3.19 22.67
N LYS A 68 8.67 -2.04 23.26
CA LYS A 68 7.29 -1.65 23.56
C LYS A 68 6.41 -1.58 22.32
N TYR A 69 6.96 -1.07 21.21
CA TYR A 69 6.19 -0.81 19.99
C TYR A 69 6.33 -1.91 18.92
N PHE A 70 7.40 -2.72 18.99
CA PHE A 70 7.71 -3.71 17.96
C PHE A 70 6.53 -4.62 17.62
N LYS A 71 5.91 -5.23 18.63
CA LYS A 71 4.79 -6.16 18.42
C LYS A 71 3.60 -5.50 17.75
N THR A 72 3.28 -4.27 18.17
CA THR A 72 2.17 -3.50 17.59
C THR A 72 2.45 -3.14 16.14
N LEU A 73 3.64 -2.61 15.85
CA LEU A 73 4.04 -2.26 14.50
C LEU A 73 4.08 -3.47 13.57
N TYR A 74 4.62 -4.59 14.04
CA TYR A 74 4.65 -5.84 13.29
C TYR A 74 3.24 -6.33 12.96
N ALA A 75 2.30 -6.25 13.90
CA ALA A 75 0.95 -6.79 13.77
C ALA A 75 0.14 -6.15 12.63
N TYR A 76 0.41 -4.89 12.27
CA TYR A 76 -0.30 -4.22 11.17
C TYR A 76 0.60 -3.78 10.01
N SER A 77 1.90 -4.04 10.07
CA SER A 77 2.82 -3.70 8.98
C SER A 77 2.44 -4.42 7.69
N PRO A 78 2.01 -3.73 6.62
CA PRO A 78 1.50 -4.39 5.43
C PRO A 78 2.50 -5.37 4.80
N LEU A 79 3.75 -4.94 4.65
CA LEU A 79 4.81 -5.75 4.07
C LEU A 79 5.02 -7.09 4.80
N HIS A 80 4.94 -7.08 6.14
CA HIS A 80 5.26 -8.24 6.97
C HIS A 80 4.05 -9.17 7.21
N ASN A 81 2.86 -8.76 6.80
CA ASN A 81 1.62 -9.51 6.98
C ASN A 81 1.02 -10.07 5.68
N LEU A 82 1.74 -9.97 4.57
CA LEU A 82 1.39 -10.68 3.34
C LEU A 82 1.60 -12.18 3.55
N LYS A 83 0.61 -12.98 3.19
CA LYS A 83 0.59 -14.43 3.38
C LYS A 83 0.61 -15.15 2.04
N ASP A 84 1.32 -16.27 1.98
CA ASP A 84 1.36 -17.12 0.80
C ASP A 84 -0.01 -17.73 0.53
N GLY A 85 -0.35 -17.83 -0.74
CA GLY A 85 -1.55 -18.56 -1.17
C GLY A 85 -2.87 -17.80 -0.96
N VAL A 86 -2.81 -16.50 -0.61
CA VAL A 86 -4.01 -15.68 -0.44
C VAL A 86 -4.41 -15.04 -1.77
N ALA A 87 -5.69 -15.11 -2.11
CA ALA A 87 -6.26 -14.36 -3.21
C ALA A 87 -6.53 -12.92 -2.75
N TYR A 88 -5.56 -12.03 -2.97
CA TYR A 88 -5.72 -10.60 -2.69
C TYR A 88 -6.60 -9.93 -3.74
N PRO A 89 -7.25 -8.78 -3.43
CA PRO A 89 -8.00 -8.00 -4.41
C PRO A 89 -7.11 -7.53 -5.56
N ALA A 90 -7.71 -7.15 -6.67
CA ALA A 90 -7.00 -6.45 -7.73
C ALA A 90 -6.32 -5.22 -7.11
N THR A 91 -5.02 -5.08 -7.27
CA THR A 91 -4.25 -4.07 -6.56
C THR A 91 -3.36 -3.27 -7.50
N LEU A 92 -3.55 -1.95 -7.52
CA LEU A 92 -2.65 -1.02 -8.20
C LEU A 92 -1.95 -0.15 -7.14
N VAL A 93 -0.69 -0.45 -6.88
CA VAL A 93 0.17 0.39 -6.04
C VAL A 93 0.66 1.57 -6.87
N THR A 94 0.54 2.79 -6.37
CA THR A 94 1.16 3.95 -7.00
C THR A 94 2.27 4.53 -6.14
N THR A 95 3.35 4.98 -6.77
CA THR A 95 4.50 5.61 -6.11
C THR A 95 5.23 6.56 -7.05
N ALA A 96 6.11 7.38 -6.51
CA ALA A 96 6.95 8.28 -7.30
C ALA A 96 8.43 7.97 -7.04
N ASP A 97 9.26 8.09 -8.08
CA ASP A 97 10.67 7.69 -8.02
C ASP A 97 11.56 8.61 -7.16
N HIS A 98 11.13 9.87 -6.94
CA HIS A 98 11.82 10.87 -6.12
C HIS A 98 11.01 11.27 -4.87
N ASP A 99 10.16 10.37 -4.37
CA ASP A 99 9.45 10.61 -3.12
C ASP A 99 10.42 10.56 -1.93
N ASP A 100 10.70 11.72 -1.36
CA ASP A 100 11.58 11.90 -0.20
C ASP A 100 10.84 11.90 1.14
N ARG A 101 9.50 11.89 1.11
CA ARG A 101 8.65 11.79 2.30
C ARG A 101 8.35 10.34 2.66
N VAL A 102 7.77 9.59 1.73
CA VAL A 102 7.56 8.15 1.85
C VAL A 102 8.36 7.46 0.75
N VAL A 103 9.59 7.09 1.07
CA VAL A 103 10.53 6.58 0.06
C VAL A 103 9.93 5.44 -0.76
N PRO A 104 10.18 5.40 -2.08
CA PRO A 104 9.57 4.41 -2.99
C PRO A 104 9.91 2.96 -2.60
N ALA A 105 10.95 2.75 -1.82
CA ALA A 105 11.31 1.44 -1.27
C ALA A 105 10.17 0.76 -0.48
N HIS A 106 9.27 1.52 0.14
CA HIS A 106 8.07 0.99 0.77
C HIS A 106 7.19 0.27 -0.26
N SER A 107 6.87 0.97 -1.34
CA SER A 107 6.02 0.47 -2.42
C SER A 107 6.69 -0.67 -3.18
N PHE A 108 7.98 -0.56 -3.48
CA PHE A 108 8.70 -1.60 -4.23
C PHE A 108 8.80 -2.91 -3.46
N LYS A 109 9.14 -2.88 -2.18
CA LYS A 109 9.16 -4.10 -1.36
C LYS A 109 7.79 -4.71 -1.20
N PHE A 110 6.79 -3.87 -0.94
CA PHE A 110 5.42 -4.33 -0.77
C PHE A 110 4.87 -5.02 -2.02
N ILE A 111 4.99 -4.37 -3.20
CA ILE A 111 4.46 -4.95 -4.43
C ILE A 111 5.20 -6.23 -4.84
N ALA A 112 6.53 -6.28 -4.69
CA ALA A 112 7.31 -7.47 -5.01
C ALA A 112 6.87 -8.65 -4.14
N THR A 113 6.70 -8.43 -2.83
CA THR A 113 6.22 -9.47 -1.90
C THR A 113 4.77 -9.86 -2.19
N LEU A 114 3.92 -8.88 -2.55
CA LEU A 114 2.53 -9.16 -2.90
C LEU A 114 2.43 -10.00 -4.17
N GLN A 115 3.22 -9.68 -5.21
CA GLN A 115 3.28 -10.46 -6.46
C GLN A 115 3.78 -11.89 -6.24
N GLU A 116 4.74 -12.08 -5.34
CA GLU A 116 5.27 -13.39 -4.98
C GLU A 116 4.22 -14.25 -4.26
N LYS A 117 3.46 -13.67 -3.34
CA LYS A 117 2.57 -14.39 -2.42
C LYS A 117 1.14 -14.52 -2.90
N HIS A 118 0.71 -13.63 -3.79
CA HIS A 118 -0.65 -13.63 -4.32
C HIS A 118 -0.96 -14.91 -5.10
N GLN A 119 -2.13 -15.49 -4.82
CA GLN A 119 -2.69 -16.57 -5.64
C GLN A 119 -4.06 -16.18 -6.17
N GLY A 120 -4.22 -16.27 -7.47
CA GLY A 120 -5.49 -15.97 -8.13
C GLY A 120 -5.29 -15.23 -9.45
N GLY A 121 -6.39 -14.85 -10.08
CA GLY A 121 -6.38 -14.16 -11.38
C GLY A 121 -6.44 -12.64 -11.29
N ASN A 122 -6.49 -12.07 -10.08
CA ASN A 122 -6.56 -10.62 -9.93
C ASN A 122 -5.23 -9.95 -10.30
N PRO A 123 -5.23 -8.87 -11.07
CA PRO A 123 -4.00 -8.15 -11.40
C PRO A 123 -3.40 -7.49 -10.15
N VAL A 124 -2.08 -7.60 -10.03
CA VAL A 124 -1.30 -6.96 -8.96
C VAL A 124 -0.16 -6.19 -9.62
N LEU A 125 -0.33 -4.89 -9.73
CA LEU A 125 0.50 -4.00 -10.52
C LEU A 125 1.06 -2.84 -9.69
N ILE A 126 2.11 -2.20 -10.21
CA ILE A 126 2.64 -0.95 -9.69
C ILE A 126 2.73 0.09 -10.83
N ARG A 127 2.30 1.31 -10.54
CA ARG A 127 2.53 2.49 -11.36
C ARG A 127 3.58 3.36 -10.68
N ILE A 128 4.63 3.69 -11.42
CA ILE A 128 5.74 4.51 -10.91
C ILE A 128 5.74 5.83 -11.68
N GLU A 129 5.45 6.93 -10.99
CA GLU A 129 5.56 8.26 -11.57
C GLU A 129 7.03 8.69 -11.56
N THR A 130 7.57 8.96 -12.74
CA THR A 130 8.97 9.36 -12.88
C THR A 130 9.17 10.86 -12.70
N ARG A 131 10.32 11.28 -12.15
CA ARG A 131 10.65 12.69 -11.87
C ARG A 131 9.57 13.39 -11.05
N SER A 132 9.08 12.71 -10.02
CA SER A 132 8.01 13.20 -9.16
C SER A 132 8.32 12.91 -7.70
N GLY A 133 7.91 13.83 -6.83
CA GLY A 133 7.99 13.68 -5.37
C GLY A 133 6.70 13.12 -4.77
N HIS A 134 6.48 13.41 -3.49
CA HIS A 134 5.29 12.96 -2.75
C HIS A 134 4.03 13.68 -3.22
N GLY A 135 3.33 13.11 -4.16
CA GLY A 135 2.18 13.68 -4.84
C GLY A 135 2.54 14.34 -6.17
N SER A 136 1.56 14.45 -7.05
CA SER A 136 1.75 15.03 -8.37
C SER A 136 1.78 16.55 -8.29
N SER A 137 2.88 17.16 -8.71
CA SER A 137 3.01 18.62 -8.85
C SER A 137 2.58 19.14 -10.22
N ASN A 138 2.26 18.26 -11.16
CA ASN A 138 1.92 18.56 -12.54
C ASN A 138 0.54 18.02 -12.88
N ILE A 139 -0.34 18.92 -13.38
CA ILE A 139 -1.74 18.58 -13.68
C ILE A 139 -1.87 17.48 -14.74
N THR A 140 -1.00 17.42 -15.73
CA THR A 140 -1.00 16.39 -16.76
C THR A 140 -0.73 15.01 -16.14
N LYS A 141 0.29 14.91 -15.29
CA LYS A 141 0.61 13.67 -14.57
C LYS A 141 -0.52 13.23 -13.64
N ALA A 142 -1.19 14.18 -12.97
CA ALA A 142 -2.35 13.87 -12.14
C ALA A 142 -3.51 13.30 -12.96
N ILE A 143 -3.77 13.86 -14.15
CA ILE A 143 -4.79 13.36 -15.06
C ILE A 143 -4.43 11.94 -15.56
N GLU A 144 -3.17 11.69 -15.92
CA GLU A 144 -2.69 10.38 -16.35
C GLU A 144 -2.84 9.34 -15.22
N GLU A 145 -2.44 9.68 -13.99
CA GLU A 145 -2.56 8.80 -12.83
C GLU A 145 -4.03 8.44 -12.53
N ILE A 146 -4.91 9.44 -12.56
CA ILE A 146 -6.35 9.23 -12.38
C ILE A 146 -6.91 8.36 -13.51
N SER A 147 -6.51 8.63 -14.76
CA SER A 147 -6.95 7.85 -15.92
C SER A 147 -6.52 6.38 -15.83
N ASP A 148 -5.27 6.12 -15.44
CA ASP A 148 -4.75 4.77 -15.23
C ASP A 148 -5.51 4.05 -14.11
N SER A 149 -5.79 4.76 -13.00
CA SER A 149 -6.54 4.21 -11.87
C SER A 149 -7.97 3.83 -12.26
N TYR A 150 -8.67 4.70 -13.01
CA TYR A 150 -10.00 4.37 -13.53
C TYR A 150 -9.97 3.23 -14.54
N SER A 151 -8.97 3.21 -15.43
CA SER A 151 -8.81 2.11 -16.40
C SER A 151 -8.53 0.76 -15.73
N PHE A 152 -7.86 0.78 -14.58
CA PHE A 152 -7.63 -0.42 -13.77
C PHE A 152 -8.90 -0.88 -13.04
N PHE A 153 -9.77 0.08 -12.66
CA PHE A 153 -10.99 -0.20 -11.90
C PHE A 153 -12.12 -0.80 -12.77
N PHE A 154 -12.24 -0.38 -14.05
CA PHE A 154 -13.27 -0.81 -14.99
C PHE A 154 -12.77 -1.83 -16.01
#